data_cb7a5204c2eadbc1c3275cf4c14839cb
#
_entry.id   cb7a5204c2eadbc1c3275cf4c14839cb
#
_cell.length_a   1.000
_cell.length_b   1.000
_cell.length_c   1.000
_cell.angle_alpha   90.00
_cell.angle_beta   90.00
_cell.angle_gamma   90.00
#
_symmetry.space_group_name_H-M   'P 1'
#
loop_
_entity.id
_entity.type
_entity.pdbx_description
1 polymer ?
#
loop_
_entity_poly.entity_id
_entity_poly.type
_entity_poly.pdbx_seq_one_letter_code
_entity_poly.pdbx_strand_id
1 'polypeptide(L)'
;MTSQTHDMYHDHNGPHWSGNPNQALITEIALIPTLEHSATALDIGAGEGADAIYLATHGYTVTALEPSKIASGRITCALTTEELRRRVTVRTEPFETAHLDEYDLVTAFYTPLRNTEETLTKLLGSIKPGGHLIIVHHDDITHMAQRENADITDFLTPDRLHQITTSRYLDDYEVLTHGEFTRHVTGGMGAGHTIDRVLHIIRRP
;
A
#
# COMPACT_ATOMS: atom_id res chain seq x y z
N MET A 1 10.26 -0.59 10.50
CA MET A 1 11.04 0.15 9.49
C MET A 1 12.33 0.65 10.12
N THR A 2 13.47 0.36 9.51
CA THR A 2 14.78 0.78 10.01
C THR A 2 15.06 2.25 9.60
N SER A 3 16.04 2.89 10.25
CA SER A 3 16.43 4.29 9.95
C SER A 3 16.84 4.52 8.48
N GLN A 4 17.21 3.47 7.75
CA GLN A 4 17.65 3.56 6.35
C GLN A 4 16.52 3.93 5.37
N THR A 5 15.27 3.55 5.64
CA THR A 5 14.14 3.93 4.78
C THR A 5 13.86 5.44 4.85
N HIS A 6 14.20 6.07 5.99
CA HIS A 6 14.10 7.53 6.13
C HIS A 6 15.14 8.29 5.33
N ASP A 7 16.33 7.72 5.12
CA ASP A 7 17.43 8.36 4.40
C ASP A 7 17.14 8.52 2.90
N MET A 8 16.30 7.61 2.35
CA MET A 8 15.91 7.59 0.94
C MET A 8 15.28 8.91 0.46
N TYR A 9 14.51 9.57 1.32
CA TYR A 9 13.88 10.87 1.01
C TYR A 9 14.78 12.06 1.34
N HIS A 10 15.84 11.86 2.15
CA HIS A 10 16.72 12.92 2.64
C HIS A 10 17.66 13.44 1.54
N ASP A 11 18.09 12.57 0.63
CA ASP A 11 19.13 12.89 -0.35
C ASP A 11 18.58 13.53 -1.65
N HIS A 12 17.24 13.74 -1.72
CA HIS A 12 16.58 14.31 -2.89
C HIS A 12 15.85 15.62 -2.59
N ASN A 13 16.30 16.71 -3.23
CA ASN A 13 15.65 18.04 -3.17
C ASN A 13 14.34 18.13 -4.00
N GLY A 14 13.79 17.02 -4.48
CA GLY A 14 12.59 16.96 -5.33
C GLY A 14 11.82 15.68 -5.12
N PRO A 15 10.75 15.44 -5.92
CA PRO A 15 10.00 14.20 -5.87
C PRO A 15 10.90 12.98 -6.11
N HIS A 16 10.78 11.97 -5.28
CA HIS A 16 11.53 10.72 -5.39
C HIS A 16 10.85 9.75 -6.36
N TRP A 17 9.52 9.74 -6.34
CA TRP A 17 8.68 8.91 -7.19
C TRP A 17 8.13 9.68 -8.39
N SER A 18 7.44 8.98 -9.29
CA SER A 18 6.85 9.54 -10.51
C SER A 18 5.73 10.57 -10.26
N GLY A 19 5.13 10.55 -9.07
CA GLY A 19 3.93 11.32 -8.74
C GLY A 19 2.64 10.77 -9.35
N ASN A 20 2.71 9.70 -10.14
CA ASN A 20 1.55 9.02 -10.70
C ASN A 20 1.10 7.89 -9.77
N PRO A 21 -0.23 7.60 -9.70
CA PRO A 21 -0.72 6.45 -8.97
C PRO A 21 -0.21 5.15 -9.58
N ASN A 22 -0.14 4.11 -8.76
CA ASN A 22 0.27 2.79 -9.18
C ASN A 22 -0.70 2.25 -10.24
N GLN A 23 -0.17 1.69 -11.34
CA GLN A 23 -0.99 1.15 -12.43
C GLN A 23 -1.83 -0.05 -11.99
N ALA A 24 -1.29 -0.89 -11.09
CA ALA A 24 -2.06 -1.99 -10.51
C ALA A 24 -3.22 -1.45 -9.65
N LEU A 25 -3.03 -0.35 -8.88
CA LEU A 25 -4.14 0.27 -8.16
C LEU A 25 -5.26 0.69 -9.10
N ILE A 26 -4.94 1.37 -10.20
CA ILE A 26 -5.94 1.82 -11.18
C ILE A 26 -6.74 0.65 -11.75
N THR A 27 -6.06 -0.46 -12.02
CA THR A 27 -6.71 -1.67 -12.56
C THR A 27 -7.56 -2.38 -11.52
N GLU A 28 -7.03 -2.58 -10.33
CA GLU A 28 -7.69 -3.37 -9.28
C GLU A 28 -8.87 -2.63 -8.64
N ILE A 29 -8.79 -1.30 -8.49
CA ILE A 29 -9.90 -0.53 -7.94
C ILE A 29 -11.14 -0.57 -8.86
N ALA A 30 -10.95 -0.77 -10.15
CA ALA A 30 -12.05 -0.91 -11.12
C ALA A 30 -12.85 -2.21 -10.93
N LEU A 31 -12.30 -3.20 -10.22
CA LEU A 31 -12.97 -4.45 -9.84
C LEU A 31 -13.84 -4.29 -8.59
N ILE A 32 -13.65 -3.21 -7.82
CA ILE A 32 -14.42 -2.94 -6.60
C ILE A 32 -15.76 -2.29 -6.99
N PRO A 33 -16.89 -2.87 -6.59
CA PRO A 33 -18.18 -2.25 -6.83
C PRO A 33 -18.25 -0.83 -6.24
N THR A 34 -18.94 0.07 -6.92
CA THR A 34 -19.17 1.41 -6.39
C THR A 34 -19.90 1.32 -5.06
N LEU A 35 -19.31 1.86 -4.00
CA LEU A 35 -19.87 1.85 -2.67
C LEU A 35 -20.97 2.92 -2.57
N GLU A 36 -22.13 2.57 -2.00
CA GLU A 36 -23.27 3.46 -1.81
C GLU A 36 -23.04 4.50 -0.69
N HIS A 37 -21.97 4.35 0.08
CA HIS A 37 -21.58 5.23 1.19
C HIS A 37 -20.15 5.75 1.01
N SER A 38 -19.75 6.71 1.82
CA SER A 38 -18.37 7.20 1.84
C SER A 38 -17.44 6.09 2.28
N ALA A 39 -16.73 5.49 1.33
CA ALA A 39 -15.77 4.44 1.59
C ALA A 39 -14.51 4.97 2.29
N THR A 40 -13.96 4.14 3.16
CA THR A 40 -12.69 4.43 3.84
C THR A 40 -11.55 3.62 3.24
N ALA A 41 -10.37 4.22 3.11
CA ALA A 41 -9.17 3.52 2.65
C ALA A 41 -7.99 3.76 3.59
N LEU A 42 -7.16 2.74 3.77
CA LEU A 42 -5.86 2.81 4.42
C LEU A 42 -4.79 2.59 3.36
N ASP A 43 -3.89 3.55 3.19
CA ASP A 43 -2.72 3.44 2.32
C ASP A 43 -1.47 3.28 3.18
N ILE A 44 -0.92 2.04 3.24
CA ILE A 44 0.21 1.66 4.09
C ILE A 44 1.51 1.92 3.35
N GLY A 45 2.37 2.76 3.91
CA GLY A 45 3.61 3.19 3.26
C GLY A 45 3.32 4.14 2.09
N ALA A 46 2.47 5.13 2.32
CA ALA A 46 1.94 6.02 1.29
C ALA A 46 3.00 6.84 0.52
N GLY A 47 4.26 6.83 0.97
CA GLY A 47 5.36 7.52 0.30
C GLY A 47 5.07 9.02 0.13
N GLU A 48 5.05 9.49 -1.12
CA GLU A 48 4.73 10.88 -1.46
C GLU A 48 3.24 11.11 -1.77
N GLY A 49 2.38 10.08 -1.59
CA GLY A 49 0.94 10.18 -1.54
C GLY A 49 0.20 10.09 -2.87
N ALA A 50 0.85 9.65 -3.94
CA ALA A 50 0.21 9.54 -5.25
C ALA A 50 -1.04 8.64 -5.21
N ASP A 51 -0.94 7.47 -4.57
CA ASP A 51 -2.03 6.50 -4.44
C ASP A 51 -3.12 7.01 -3.48
N ALA A 52 -2.73 7.58 -2.33
CA ALA A 52 -3.67 8.18 -1.39
C ALA A 52 -4.50 9.32 -2.03
N ILE A 53 -3.87 10.19 -2.83
CA ILE A 53 -4.55 11.26 -3.55
C ILE A 53 -5.47 10.69 -4.64
N TYR A 54 -5.01 9.68 -5.37
CA TYR A 54 -5.83 9.00 -6.37
C TYR A 54 -7.11 8.41 -5.75
N LEU A 55 -6.98 7.68 -4.64
CA LEU A 55 -8.11 7.13 -3.90
C LEU A 55 -9.08 8.23 -3.42
N ALA A 56 -8.55 9.34 -2.89
CA ALA A 56 -9.37 10.47 -2.46
C ALA A 56 -10.17 11.09 -3.60
N THR A 57 -9.58 11.21 -4.81
CA THR A 57 -10.29 11.70 -6.01
C THR A 57 -11.35 10.72 -6.52
N HIS A 58 -11.28 9.45 -6.12
CA HIS A 58 -12.26 8.40 -6.42
C HIS A 58 -13.29 8.19 -5.28
N GLY A 59 -13.39 9.14 -4.36
CA GLY A 59 -14.47 9.17 -3.36
C GLY A 59 -14.13 8.58 -2.01
N TYR A 60 -12.93 8.00 -1.83
CA TYR A 60 -12.51 7.47 -0.53
C TYR A 60 -12.15 8.57 0.47
N THR A 61 -12.41 8.29 1.74
CA THR A 61 -11.77 8.99 2.86
C THR A 61 -10.54 8.17 3.25
N VAL A 62 -9.35 8.76 3.06
CA VAL A 62 -8.08 8.03 3.08
C VAL A 62 -7.28 8.34 4.35
N THR A 63 -6.80 7.30 5.01
CA THR A 63 -5.69 7.39 5.98
C THR A 63 -4.40 7.01 5.27
N ALA A 64 -3.54 7.99 5.02
CA ALA A 64 -2.21 7.80 4.45
C ALA A 64 -1.19 7.60 5.57
N LEU A 65 -0.68 6.37 5.72
CA LEU A 65 0.26 5.99 6.76
C LEU A 65 1.68 5.95 6.19
N GLU A 66 2.54 6.86 6.64
CA GLU A 66 3.91 7.00 6.14
C GLU A 66 4.88 7.36 7.27
N PRO A 67 5.87 6.51 7.61
CA PRO A 67 6.78 6.78 8.72
C PRO A 67 7.80 7.89 8.45
N SER A 68 8.13 8.19 7.18
CA SER A 68 9.05 9.28 6.85
C SER A 68 8.39 10.63 7.03
N LYS A 69 8.97 11.48 7.87
CA LYS A 69 8.51 12.88 8.04
C LYS A 69 8.63 13.69 6.75
N ILE A 70 9.63 13.39 5.93
CA ILE A 70 9.86 14.08 4.67
C ILE A 70 8.77 13.71 3.66
N ALA A 71 8.51 12.41 3.49
CA ALA A 71 7.48 11.93 2.59
C ALA A 71 6.08 12.38 3.06
N SER A 72 5.74 12.24 4.35
CA SER A 72 4.49 12.75 4.93
C SER A 72 4.30 14.25 4.72
N GLY A 73 5.38 15.04 4.83
CA GLY A 73 5.37 16.46 4.52
C GLY A 73 5.07 16.74 3.04
N ARG A 74 5.61 15.91 2.14
CA ARG A 74 5.32 16.00 0.70
C ARG A 74 3.87 15.66 0.38
N ILE A 75 3.29 14.62 1.03
CA ILE A 75 1.84 14.35 0.92
C ILE A 75 1.05 15.60 1.30
N THR A 76 1.32 16.16 2.49
CA THR A 76 0.61 17.33 2.99
C THR A 76 0.68 18.52 2.02
N CYS A 77 1.85 18.76 1.42
CA CYS A 77 2.04 19.80 0.41
C CYS A 77 1.26 19.50 -0.89
N ALA A 78 1.11 18.23 -1.27
CA ALA A 78 0.39 17.82 -2.46
C ALA A 78 -1.16 17.92 -2.31
N LEU A 79 -1.69 18.03 -1.08
CA LEU A 79 -3.11 18.26 -0.82
C LEU A 79 -3.49 19.72 -1.12
N THR A 80 -3.53 20.08 -2.39
CA THR A 80 -3.70 21.47 -2.84
C THR A 80 -5.13 22.01 -2.72
N THR A 81 -6.14 21.13 -2.73
CA THR A 81 -7.55 21.53 -2.63
C THR A 81 -8.13 21.28 -1.24
N GLU A 82 -9.17 22.02 -0.87
CA GLU A 82 -9.89 21.82 0.39
C GLU A 82 -10.55 20.44 0.47
N GLU A 83 -11.02 19.92 -0.66
CA GLU A 83 -11.59 18.58 -0.74
C GLU A 83 -10.56 17.50 -0.42
N LEU A 84 -9.38 17.56 -1.02
CA LEU A 84 -8.29 16.62 -0.70
C LEU A 84 -7.89 16.69 0.78
N ARG A 85 -7.77 17.90 1.35
CA ARG A 85 -7.46 18.07 2.79
C ARG A 85 -8.53 17.50 3.71
N ARG A 86 -9.79 17.48 3.31
CA ARG A 86 -10.87 16.83 4.07
C ARG A 86 -10.87 15.32 3.92
N ARG A 87 -10.45 14.81 2.75
CA ARG A 87 -10.49 13.39 2.43
C ARG A 87 -9.25 12.62 2.84
N VAL A 88 -8.08 13.27 2.94
CA VAL A 88 -6.82 12.59 3.24
C VAL A 88 -6.30 13.01 4.62
N THR A 89 -6.19 12.04 5.50
CA THR A 89 -5.51 12.18 6.80
C THR A 89 -4.14 11.57 6.72
N VAL A 90 -3.10 12.38 6.91
CA VAL A 90 -1.71 11.91 6.90
C VAL A 90 -1.29 11.57 8.34
N ARG A 91 -0.84 10.34 8.56
CA ARG A 91 -0.32 9.86 9.84
C ARG A 91 1.16 9.51 9.68
N THR A 92 2.02 10.27 10.40
CA THR A 92 3.49 10.07 10.33
C THR A 92 3.92 9.07 11.39
N GLU A 93 3.68 7.79 11.11
CA GLU A 93 4.03 6.68 12.00
C GLU A 93 4.18 5.38 11.21
N PRO A 94 4.97 4.41 11.71
CA PRO A 94 5.09 3.11 11.07
C PRO A 94 3.84 2.24 11.29
N PHE A 95 3.58 1.35 10.33
CA PHE A 95 2.45 0.42 10.39
C PHE A 95 2.45 -0.43 11.68
N GLU A 96 3.62 -0.87 12.12
CA GLU A 96 3.78 -1.76 13.27
C GLU A 96 3.20 -1.17 14.56
N THR A 97 3.34 0.13 14.76
CA THR A 97 2.90 0.83 15.99
C THR A 97 1.57 1.57 15.85
N ALA A 98 1.08 1.77 14.62
CA ALA A 98 -0.15 2.50 14.38
C ALA A 98 -1.37 1.77 14.98
N HIS A 99 -2.27 2.52 15.62
CA HIS A 99 -3.61 2.03 15.97
C HIS A 99 -4.51 2.22 14.74
N LEU A 100 -5.06 1.13 14.21
CA LEU A 100 -5.84 1.11 12.99
C LEU A 100 -7.29 0.75 13.29
N ASP A 101 -8.21 1.41 12.58
CA ASP A 101 -9.59 0.98 12.43
C ASP A 101 -9.69 -0.10 11.34
N GLU A 102 -10.90 -0.53 11.03
CA GLU A 102 -11.20 -1.34 9.85
C GLU A 102 -11.58 -0.43 8.68
N TYR A 103 -11.13 -0.79 7.47
CA TYR A 103 -11.28 -0.01 6.23
C TYR A 103 -11.99 -0.82 5.14
N ASP A 104 -12.69 -0.12 4.25
CA ASP A 104 -13.31 -0.73 3.07
C ASP A 104 -12.26 -1.14 2.03
N LEU A 105 -11.13 -0.42 2.00
CA LEU A 105 -9.97 -0.75 1.16
C LEU A 105 -8.67 -0.55 1.94
N VAL A 106 -7.78 -1.53 1.86
CA VAL A 106 -6.40 -1.45 2.39
C VAL A 106 -5.44 -1.62 1.21
N THR A 107 -4.47 -0.73 1.09
CA THR A 107 -3.40 -0.81 0.08
C THR A 107 -2.03 -0.88 0.75
N ALA A 108 -1.11 -1.67 0.18
CA ALA A 108 0.28 -1.73 0.61
C ALA A 108 1.17 -1.96 -0.63
N PHE A 109 1.74 -0.88 -1.17
CA PHE A 109 2.52 -0.94 -2.40
C PHE A 109 3.99 -0.70 -2.13
N TYR A 110 4.82 -1.69 -2.48
CA TYR A 110 6.28 -1.71 -2.28
C TYR A 110 6.72 -1.44 -0.84
N THR A 111 5.81 -1.68 0.10
CA THR A 111 6.04 -1.48 1.53
C THR A 111 6.63 -2.75 2.15
N PRO A 112 7.78 -2.68 2.85
CA PRO A 112 8.45 -3.83 3.43
C PRO A 112 7.76 -4.33 4.71
N LEU A 113 6.54 -4.85 4.59
CA LEU A 113 5.82 -5.46 5.71
C LEU A 113 6.51 -6.76 6.14
N ARG A 114 6.77 -6.91 7.44
CA ARG A 114 7.43 -8.11 7.97
C ARG A 114 6.47 -9.31 7.98
N ASN A 115 6.99 -10.48 7.59
CA ASN A 115 6.25 -11.75 7.61
C ASN A 115 6.19 -12.32 9.04
N THR A 116 5.44 -11.66 9.92
CA THR A 116 5.20 -12.08 11.31
C THR A 116 3.72 -12.25 11.57
N GLU A 117 3.35 -13.07 12.55
CA GLU A 117 1.94 -13.24 12.94
C GLU A 117 1.31 -11.92 13.40
N GLU A 118 2.08 -11.05 14.05
CA GLU A 118 1.59 -9.73 14.49
C GLU A 118 1.24 -8.85 13.29
N THR A 119 2.15 -8.72 12.31
CA THR A 119 1.92 -7.97 11.07
C THR A 119 0.74 -8.53 10.30
N LEU A 120 0.67 -9.85 10.16
CA LEU A 120 -0.41 -10.55 9.44
C LEU A 120 -1.76 -10.29 10.11
N THR A 121 -1.85 -10.51 11.43
CA THR A 121 -3.08 -10.30 12.19
C THR A 121 -3.56 -8.86 12.08
N LYS A 122 -2.64 -7.90 12.20
CA LYS A 122 -2.94 -6.47 12.10
C LYS A 122 -3.39 -6.09 10.69
N LEU A 123 -2.71 -6.57 9.65
CA LEU A 123 -3.05 -6.30 8.26
C LEU A 123 -4.44 -6.85 7.91
N LEU A 124 -4.67 -8.12 8.19
CA LEU A 124 -5.95 -8.76 7.91
C LEU A 124 -7.09 -8.19 8.79
N GLY A 125 -6.80 -7.84 10.03
CA GLY A 125 -7.75 -7.21 10.95
C GLY A 125 -8.11 -5.76 10.59
N SER A 126 -7.34 -5.10 9.73
CA SER A 126 -7.67 -3.75 9.26
C SER A 126 -8.66 -3.73 8.08
N ILE A 127 -9.07 -4.89 7.57
CA ILE A 127 -10.01 -5.01 6.46
C ILE A 127 -11.41 -5.25 7.03
N LYS A 128 -12.41 -4.42 6.69
CA LYS A 128 -13.81 -4.67 7.05
C LYS A 128 -14.35 -5.97 6.45
N PRO A 129 -15.38 -6.60 7.02
CA PRO A 129 -16.17 -7.58 6.30
C PRO A 129 -16.71 -6.99 4.98
N GLY A 130 -16.48 -7.67 3.86
CA GLY A 130 -16.74 -7.16 2.50
C GLY A 130 -15.68 -6.17 1.98
N GLY A 131 -14.69 -5.84 2.78
CA GLY A 131 -13.60 -4.94 2.38
C GLY A 131 -12.48 -5.65 1.61
N HIS A 132 -11.61 -4.87 1.01
CA HIS A 132 -10.59 -5.30 0.07
C HIS A 132 -9.18 -5.02 0.59
N LEU A 133 -8.21 -5.88 0.24
CA LEU A 133 -6.79 -5.63 0.37
C LEU A 133 -6.11 -5.80 -0.98
N ILE A 134 -5.35 -4.80 -1.40
CA ILE A 134 -4.48 -4.86 -2.57
C ILE A 134 -3.04 -4.69 -2.11
N ILE A 135 -2.21 -5.70 -2.32
CA ILE A 135 -0.78 -5.65 -2.03
C ILE A 135 0.02 -5.85 -3.33
N VAL A 136 1.03 -5.01 -3.52
CA VAL A 136 1.88 -5.02 -4.72
C VAL A 136 3.34 -4.92 -4.33
N HIS A 137 4.16 -5.75 -4.94
CA HIS A 137 5.62 -5.65 -4.89
C HIS A 137 6.21 -5.84 -6.29
N HIS A 138 7.42 -5.35 -6.50
CA HIS A 138 8.21 -5.75 -7.66
C HIS A 138 8.42 -7.27 -7.64
N ASP A 139 8.51 -7.87 -8.82
CA ASP A 139 8.81 -9.30 -8.95
C ASP A 139 10.13 -9.65 -8.25
N ASP A 140 11.15 -8.81 -8.38
CA ASP A 140 12.39 -8.92 -7.64
C ASP A 140 12.46 -7.90 -6.48
N ILE A 141 12.39 -8.39 -5.25
CA ILE A 141 12.52 -7.61 -4.01
C ILE A 141 13.90 -7.71 -3.35
N THR A 142 14.89 -8.27 -4.05
CA THR A 142 16.25 -8.47 -3.51
C THR A 142 16.86 -7.16 -3.00
N HIS A 143 16.72 -6.09 -3.76
CA HIS A 143 17.23 -4.77 -3.34
C HIS A 143 16.53 -4.22 -2.09
N MET A 144 15.22 -4.48 -1.95
CA MET A 144 14.48 -4.13 -0.75
C MET A 144 14.99 -4.91 0.46
N ALA A 145 15.15 -6.22 0.31
CA ALA A 145 15.66 -7.10 1.37
C ALA A 145 17.09 -6.70 1.80
N GLN A 146 17.97 -6.39 0.86
CA GLN A 146 19.32 -5.91 1.15
C GLN A 146 19.32 -4.59 1.93
N ARG A 147 18.48 -3.62 1.55
CA ARG A 147 18.35 -2.34 2.29
C ARG A 147 17.87 -2.53 3.71
N GLU A 148 16.96 -3.47 3.91
CA GLU A 148 16.42 -3.81 5.22
C GLU A 148 17.33 -4.76 6.04
N ASN A 149 18.50 -5.17 5.49
CA ASN A 149 19.39 -6.16 6.06
C ASN A 149 18.64 -7.43 6.50
N ALA A 150 17.85 -7.98 5.58
CA ALA A 150 16.92 -9.08 5.82
C ALA A 150 16.94 -10.07 4.65
N ASP A 151 16.32 -11.24 4.84
CA ASP A 151 16.06 -12.20 3.77
C ASP A 151 14.72 -11.85 3.07
N ILE A 152 14.56 -12.26 1.82
CA ILE A 152 13.31 -12.09 1.06
C ILE A 152 12.13 -12.74 1.81
N THR A 153 12.36 -13.86 2.47
CA THR A 153 11.35 -14.61 3.24
C THR A 153 10.88 -13.88 4.51
N ASP A 154 11.61 -12.86 4.94
CA ASP A 154 11.23 -12.02 6.08
C ASP A 154 10.11 -11.03 5.73
N PHE A 155 9.71 -10.96 4.46
CA PHE A 155 8.69 -10.02 4.01
C PHE A 155 7.38 -10.72 3.62
N LEU A 156 6.28 -10.02 3.89
CA LEU A 156 4.94 -10.41 3.49
C LEU A 156 4.69 -9.96 2.04
N THR A 157 5.15 -10.77 1.09
CA THR A 157 4.95 -10.54 -0.35
C THR A 157 3.54 -10.92 -0.78
N PRO A 158 3.07 -10.47 -1.97
CA PRO A 158 1.80 -10.91 -2.55
C PRO A 158 1.67 -12.44 -2.60
N ASP A 159 2.71 -13.14 -3.05
CA ASP A 159 2.71 -14.61 -3.13
C ASP A 159 2.67 -15.26 -1.75
N ARG A 160 3.42 -14.71 -0.79
CA ARG A 160 3.41 -15.24 0.58
C ARG A 160 2.05 -15.04 1.24
N LEU A 161 1.45 -13.87 1.09
CA LEU A 161 0.12 -13.59 1.63
C LEU A 161 -0.95 -14.46 0.95
N HIS A 162 -0.88 -14.65 -0.37
CA HIS A 162 -1.74 -15.57 -1.10
C HIS A 162 -1.66 -16.99 -0.52
N GLN A 163 -0.44 -17.52 -0.33
CA GLN A 163 -0.25 -18.84 0.28
C GLN A 163 -0.90 -18.93 1.67
N ILE A 164 -0.74 -17.91 2.50
CA ILE A 164 -1.30 -17.88 3.85
C ILE A 164 -2.83 -17.82 3.80
N THR A 165 -3.41 -16.94 3.02
CA THR A 165 -4.88 -16.76 2.96
C THR A 165 -5.56 -18.01 2.41
N THR A 166 -5.00 -18.64 1.37
CA THR A 166 -5.57 -19.85 0.77
C THR A 166 -5.36 -21.12 1.59
N SER A 167 -4.39 -21.14 2.51
CA SER A 167 -4.14 -22.32 3.38
C SER A 167 -4.74 -22.21 4.78
N ARG A 168 -4.77 -20.99 5.37
CA ARG A 168 -5.17 -20.79 6.78
C ARG A 168 -6.50 -20.05 6.93
N TYR A 169 -6.92 -19.28 5.93
CA TYR A 169 -8.07 -18.36 5.98
C TYR A 169 -8.97 -18.51 4.75
N LEU A 170 -9.06 -19.71 4.19
CA LEU A 170 -9.81 -19.99 2.94
C LEU A 170 -11.29 -19.61 3.04
N ASP A 171 -11.88 -19.78 4.22
CA ASP A 171 -13.28 -19.44 4.47
C ASP A 171 -13.50 -17.95 4.73
N ASP A 172 -12.44 -17.21 5.11
CA ASP A 172 -12.52 -15.81 5.50
C ASP A 172 -12.23 -14.85 4.31
N TYR A 173 -11.45 -15.30 3.33
CA TYR A 173 -11.01 -14.46 2.20
C TYR A 173 -11.26 -15.12 0.86
N GLU A 174 -11.56 -14.27 -0.13
CA GLU A 174 -11.66 -14.64 -1.54
C GLU A 174 -10.54 -13.92 -2.31
N VAL A 175 -9.88 -14.63 -3.22
CA VAL A 175 -8.85 -14.07 -4.09
C VAL A 175 -9.50 -13.58 -5.37
N LEU A 176 -9.41 -12.27 -5.64
CA LEU A 176 -9.88 -11.66 -6.89
C LEU A 176 -8.77 -11.64 -7.94
N THR A 177 -7.56 -11.26 -7.55
CA THR A 177 -6.39 -11.22 -8.43
C THR A 177 -5.17 -11.79 -7.71
N HIS A 178 -4.41 -12.65 -8.38
CA HIS A 178 -3.08 -13.07 -7.96
C HIS A 178 -2.22 -13.36 -9.17
N GLY A 179 -1.09 -12.66 -9.33
CA GLY A 179 -0.17 -12.91 -10.43
C GLY A 179 0.74 -11.74 -10.79
N GLU A 180 1.26 -11.82 -12.01
CA GLU A 180 2.14 -10.81 -12.59
C GLU A 180 1.33 -9.68 -13.24
N PHE A 181 1.83 -8.48 -13.10
CA PHE A 181 1.31 -7.27 -13.72
C PHE A 181 2.45 -6.55 -14.45
N THR A 182 2.33 -6.41 -15.77
CA THR A 182 3.29 -5.62 -16.54
C THR A 182 3.05 -4.14 -16.32
N ARG A 183 4.09 -3.43 -15.89
CA ARG A 183 4.03 -2.00 -15.62
C ARG A 183 4.80 -1.20 -16.66
N HIS A 184 4.30 -0.01 -16.96
CA HIS A 184 4.93 0.96 -17.84
C HIS A 184 5.09 2.29 -17.11
N VAL A 185 6.20 2.43 -16.37
CA VAL A 185 6.49 3.64 -15.61
C VAL A 185 7.62 4.42 -16.27
N THR A 186 7.34 5.67 -16.57
CA THR A 186 8.33 6.62 -17.10
C THR A 186 8.68 7.62 -16.00
N GLY A 187 9.90 7.51 -15.45
CA GLY A 187 10.39 8.39 -14.40
C GLY A 187 10.25 7.88 -12.97
N GLY A 188 10.93 8.55 -12.03
CA GLY A 188 11.07 8.12 -10.65
C GLY A 188 12.00 6.90 -10.48
N MET A 189 12.34 6.58 -9.24
CA MET A 189 13.26 5.48 -8.90
C MET A 189 12.73 4.08 -9.29
N GLY A 190 11.42 3.93 -9.47
CA GLY A 190 10.80 2.67 -9.88
C GLY A 190 10.78 2.40 -11.38
N ALA A 191 11.33 3.27 -12.23
CA ALA A 191 11.25 3.14 -13.70
C ALA A 191 11.99 1.92 -14.29
N GLY A 192 12.93 1.32 -13.53
CA GLY A 192 13.69 0.14 -13.96
C GLY A 192 12.96 -1.20 -13.81
N HIS A 193 11.86 -1.23 -13.05
CA HIS A 193 11.08 -2.44 -12.82
C HIS A 193 9.90 -2.49 -13.80
N THR A 194 9.75 -3.60 -14.51
CA THR A 194 8.73 -3.79 -15.56
C THR A 194 7.66 -4.81 -15.18
N ILE A 195 7.86 -5.58 -14.11
CA ILE A 195 6.94 -6.61 -13.63
C ILE A 195 6.69 -6.38 -12.14
N ASP A 196 5.43 -6.36 -11.77
CA ASP A 196 4.98 -6.38 -10.40
C ASP A 196 4.26 -7.70 -10.09
N ARG A 197 4.29 -8.11 -8.82
CA ARG A 197 3.45 -9.16 -8.26
C ARG A 197 2.29 -8.49 -7.56
N VAL A 198 1.07 -8.92 -7.86
CA VAL A 198 -0.17 -8.35 -7.32
C VAL A 198 -0.96 -9.43 -6.61
N LEU A 199 -1.50 -9.11 -5.46
CA LEU A 199 -2.56 -9.86 -4.81
C LEU A 199 -3.70 -8.90 -4.44
N HIS A 200 -4.91 -9.23 -4.85
CA HIS A 200 -6.15 -8.58 -4.44
C HIS A 200 -7.06 -9.62 -3.80
N ILE A 201 -7.39 -9.42 -2.54
CA ILE A 201 -8.31 -10.26 -1.79
C ILE A 201 -9.48 -9.45 -1.25
N ILE A 202 -10.62 -10.10 -1.06
CA ILE A 202 -11.80 -9.58 -0.36
C ILE A 202 -12.01 -10.39 0.92
N ARG A 203 -12.25 -9.71 2.04
CA ARG A 203 -12.70 -10.34 3.27
C ARG A 203 -14.18 -10.66 3.13
N ARG A 204 -14.56 -11.92 3.31
CA ARG A 204 -15.98 -12.33 3.26
C ARG A 204 -16.78 -11.62 4.36
N PRO A 205 -18.07 -11.33 4.11
CA PRO A 205 -18.97 -10.71 5.09
C PRO A 205 -19.13 -11.51 6.38
#